data_fe3edff7ad694fbe3b23ff5deff5ab14
#
_entry.id   fe3edff7ad694fbe3b23ff5deff5ab14
#
_cell.length_a   1.000
_cell.length_b   1.000
_cell.length_c   1.000
_cell.angle_alpha   90.00
_cell.angle_beta   90.00
_cell.angle_gamma   90.00
#
_symmetry.space_group_name_H-M   'P 1'
#
loop_
_entity.id
_entity.type
_entity.pdbx_description
1 polymer ?
#
loop_
_entity_poly.entity_id
_entity_poly.type
_entity_poly.pdbx_seq_one_letter_code
_entity_poly.pdbx_strand_id
1 'polypeptide(L)'
;MSLIKRNLVANYLGQGWVAMMGLAFIPLYIRYLGMEAYGLIGLFVLIQAWLALLDMGMTPTLNREMARFTAGAHSPQSINDLLRSLEILCFLLAPLIAAILWACSDWLASDWLKADRLPRAVVAQAISLMAVVVAFRFVEGIYRGSLFGLQKQVWYNGASAVLATVRQAGAVAVLVWISPTIQAFFLWQGFLSLVTIVVLAQKVHSALPE
;
A
#
# COMPACT_ATOMS: atom_id res chain seq x y z
N MET A 1 15.21 23.40 -15.26
CA MET A 1 15.62 22.22 -14.48
C MET A 1 15.42 20.99 -15.36
N SER A 2 16.43 20.11 -15.51
CA SER A 2 16.25 18.90 -16.33
C SER A 2 15.18 17.99 -15.73
N LEU A 3 14.48 17.23 -16.58
CA LEU A 3 13.43 16.28 -16.16
C LEU A 3 13.93 15.33 -15.07
N ILE A 4 15.17 14.85 -15.20
CA ILE A 4 15.83 13.97 -14.25
C ILE A 4 15.97 14.63 -12.87
N LYS A 5 16.46 15.86 -12.82
CA LYS A 5 16.63 16.60 -11.55
C LYS A 5 15.28 16.84 -10.87
N ARG A 6 14.23 17.16 -11.64
CA ARG A 6 12.86 17.36 -11.11
C ARG A 6 12.29 16.08 -10.52
N ASN A 7 12.44 14.95 -11.21
CA ASN A 7 11.97 13.65 -10.73
C ASN A 7 12.75 13.20 -9.49
N LEU A 8 14.07 13.42 -9.46
CA LEU A 8 14.93 13.09 -8.32
C LEU A 8 14.49 13.87 -7.07
N VAL A 9 14.36 15.19 -7.18
CA VAL A 9 13.90 16.04 -6.06
C VAL A 9 12.49 15.63 -5.60
N ALA A 10 11.57 15.40 -6.52
CA ALA A 10 10.22 14.96 -6.17
C ALA A 10 10.22 13.61 -5.42
N ASN A 11 11.08 12.68 -5.82
CA ASN A 11 11.21 11.38 -5.15
C ASN A 11 11.74 11.53 -3.71
N TYR A 12 12.81 12.29 -3.52
CA TYR A 12 13.37 12.50 -2.17
C TYR A 12 12.40 13.24 -1.26
N LEU A 13 11.78 14.32 -1.75
CA LEU A 13 10.81 15.07 -0.95
C LEU A 13 9.55 14.26 -0.65
N GLY A 14 9.01 13.55 -1.64
CA GLY A 14 7.82 12.72 -1.46
C GLY A 14 8.06 11.56 -0.50
N GLN A 15 9.14 10.80 -0.68
CA GLN A 15 9.48 9.68 0.20
C GLN A 15 9.86 10.17 1.60
N GLY A 16 10.62 11.27 1.71
CA GLY A 16 10.94 11.90 2.99
C GLY A 16 9.68 12.34 3.74
N TRP A 17 8.71 12.94 3.05
CA TRP A 17 7.42 13.30 3.64
C TRP A 17 6.64 12.09 4.14
N VAL A 18 6.52 11.04 3.33
CA VAL A 18 5.83 9.80 3.71
C VAL A 18 6.49 9.15 4.93
N ALA A 19 7.82 9.09 4.96
CA ALA A 19 8.57 8.55 6.09
C ALA A 19 8.38 9.41 7.35
N MET A 20 8.46 10.74 7.22
CA MET A 20 8.25 11.67 8.33
C MET A 20 6.83 11.54 8.90
N MET A 21 5.80 11.46 8.05
CA MET A 21 4.43 11.20 8.48
C MET A 21 4.32 9.88 9.21
N GLY A 22 4.93 8.80 8.71
CA GLY A 22 4.94 7.50 9.37
C GLY A 22 5.53 7.55 10.78
N LEU A 23 6.64 8.27 10.96
CA LEU A 23 7.32 8.38 12.26
C LEU A 23 6.62 9.35 13.22
N ALA A 24 6.14 10.50 12.74
CA ALA A 24 5.54 11.54 13.58
C ALA A 24 4.27 11.07 14.32
N PHE A 25 3.54 10.12 13.74
CA PHE A 25 2.29 9.62 14.31
C PHE A 25 2.47 8.42 15.26
N ILE A 26 3.66 7.81 15.34
CA ILE A 26 3.94 6.68 16.24
C ILE A 26 3.57 6.98 17.71
N PRO A 27 3.96 8.10 18.32
CA PRO A 27 3.60 8.38 19.71
C PRO A 27 2.09 8.45 19.94
N LEU A 28 1.34 8.95 18.96
CA LEU A 28 -0.12 9.03 19.03
C LEU A 28 -0.74 7.64 18.95
N TYR A 29 -0.25 6.76 18.07
CA TYR A 29 -0.73 5.37 18.00
C TYR A 29 -0.46 4.62 19.30
N ILE A 30 0.74 4.73 19.89
CA ILE A 30 1.05 4.11 21.18
C ILE A 30 0.14 4.66 22.29
N ARG A 31 -0.14 5.97 22.28
CA ARG A 31 -1.00 6.60 23.27
C ARG A 31 -2.44 6.11 23.22
N TYR A 32 -3.02 5.95 22.04
CA TYR A 32 -4.44 5.58 21.88
C TYR A 32 -4.68 4.08 21.80
N LEU A 33 -3.79 3.32 21.20
CA LEU A 33 -3.91 1.87 21.04
C LEU A 33 -3.22 1.07 22.14
N GLY A 34 -2.20 1.65 22.77
CA GLY A 34 -1.28 0.94 23.65
C GLY A 34 -0.14 0.22 22.90
N MET A 35 0.89 -0.16 23.61
CA MET A 35 2.12 -0.73 23.05
C MET A 35 1.89 -2.05 22.33
N GLU A 36 1.03 -2.91 22.87
CA GLU A 36 0.78 -4.25 22.34
C GLU A 36 0.01 -4.20 21.01
N ALA A 37 -1.05 -3.37 20.93
CA ALA A 37 -1.77 -3.15 19.68
C ALA A 37 -0.91 -2.43 18.64
N TYR A 38 0.00 -1.54 19.06
CA TYR A 38 1.01 -0.97 18.17
C TYR A 38 1.97 -2.04 17.62
N GLY A 39 2.28 -3.08 18.39
CA GLY A 39 3.05 -4.24 17.92
C GLY A 39 2.42 -4.92 16.70
N LEU A 40 1.08 -4.95 16.60
CA LEU A 40 0.37 -5.44 15.41
C LEU A 40 0.60 -4.57 14.17
N ILE A 41 0.79 -3.26 14.35
CA ILE A 41 1.18 -2.37 13.25
C ILE A 41 2.60 -2.72 12.77
N GLY A 42 3.51 -3.06 13.68
CA GLY A 42 4.85 -3.56 13.35
C GLY A 42 4.79 -4.87 12.55
N LEU A 43 3.95 -5.82 12.96
CA LEU A 43 3.69 -7.04 12.20
C LEU A 43 3.17 -6.74 10.79
N PHE A 44 2.23 -5.83 10.66
CA PHE A 44 1.69 -5.38 9.37
C PHE A 44 2.80 -4.87 8.44
N VAL A 45 3.72 -4.04 8.94
CA VAL A 45 4.87 -3.54 8.17
C VAL A 45 5.78 -4.69 7.75
N LEU A 46 6.02 -5.66 8.63
CA LEU A 46 6.82 -6.85 8.33
C LEU A 46 6.18 -7.69 7.22
N ILE A 47 4.88 -7.96 7.31
CA ILE A 47 4.13 -8.70 6.26
C ILE A 47 4.22 -7.97 4.92
N GLN A 48 4.10 -6.65 4.90
CA GLN A 48 4.27 -5.87 3.67
C GLN A 48 5.68 -5.99 3.08
N ALA A 49 6.71 -6.01 3.91
CA ALA A 49 8.09 -6.19 3.44
C ALA A 49 8.28 -7.57 2.80
N TRP A 50 7.71 -8.63 3.39
CA TRP A 50 7.73 -9.96 2.80
C TRP A 50 6.98 -10.04 1.48
N LEU A 51 5.83 -9.36 1.38
CA LEU A 51 5.06 -9.31 0.13
C LEU A 51 5.77 -8.56 -1.00
N ALA A 52 6.59 -7.57 -0.67
CA ALA A 52 7.43 -6.92 -1.66
C ALA A 52 8.41 -7.90 -2.33
N LEU A 53 8.80 -8.97 -1.63
CA LEU A 53 9.59 -10.07 -2.22
C LEU A 53 8.74 -10.98 -3.12
N LEU A 54 7.45 -11.13 -2.79
CA LEU A 54 6.49 -11.94 -3.59
C LEU A 54 5.98 -11.22 -4.84
N ASP A 55 6.32 -9.96 -5.05
CA ASP A 55 6.01 -9.22 -6.29
C ASP A 55 6.63 -9.89 -7.53
N MET A 56 7.59 -10.80 -7.34
CA MET A 56 8.24 -11.61 -8.38
C MET A 56 8.72 -10.79 -9.58
N GLY A 57 8.98 -9.51 -9.39
CA GLY A 57 9.42 -8.60 -10.44
C GLY A 57 8.30 -8.04 -11.33
N MET A 58 7.03 -8.20 -11.01
CA MET A 58 5.92 -7.64 -11.79
C MET A 58 5.99 -6.11 -11.84
N THR A 59 6.12 -5.47 -10.69
CA THR A 59 6.27 -4.01 -10.60
C THR A 59 7.50 -3.46 -11.37
N PRO A 60 8.72 -4.00 -11.20
CA PRO A 60 9.87 -3.60 -12.03
C PRO A 60 9.71 -3.87 -13.51
N THR A 61 9.10 -5.00 -13.89
CA THR A 61 8.83 -5.34 -15.29
C THR A 61 7.89 -4.33 -15.92
N LEU A 62 6.77 -4.03 -15.25
CA LEU A 62 5.81 -3.05 -15.75
C LEU A 62 6.44 -1.64 -15.83
N ASN A 63 7.22 -1.25 -14.86
CA ASN A 63 7.97 0.00 -14.88
C ASN A 63 8.88 0.08 -16.12
N ARG A 64 9.63 -0.99 -16.41
CA ARG A 64 10.51 -1.07 -17.58
C ARG A 64 9.72 -1.00 -18.89
N GLU A 65 8.65 -1.78 -19.03
CA GLU A 65 7.88 -1.82 -20.29
C GLU A 65 7.09 -0.51 -20.52
N MET A 66 6.59 0.13 -19.47
CA MET A 66 6.01 1.47 -19.56
C MET A 66 7.05 2.54 -19.95
N ALA A 67 8.29 2.42 -19.46
CA ALA A 67 9.37 3.30 -19.89
C ALA A 67 9.74 3.08 -21.36
N ARG A 68 9.75 1.83 -21.84
CA ARG A 68 9.95 1.50 -23.25
C ARG A 68 8.82 2.02 -24.13
N PHE A 69 7.59 1.99 -23.64
CA PHE A 69 6.45 2.61 -24.33
C PHE A 69 6.64 4.12 -24.50
N THR A 70 7.09 4.83 -23.46
CA THR A 70 7.39 6.27 -23.58
C THR A 70 8.51 6.58 -24.55
N ALA A 71 9.38 5.62 -24.84
CA ALA A 71 10.44 5.69 -25.86
C ALA A 71 9.99 5.22 -27.26
N GLY A 72 8.72 4.87 -27.44
CA GLY A 72 8.14 4.46 -28.73
C GLY A 72 8.38 2.98 -29.11
N ALA A 73 8.82 2.14 -28.17
CA ALA A 73 9.11 0.73 -28.44
C ALA A 73 7.89 -0.18 -28.41
N HIS A 74 6.74 0.29 -27.94
CA HIS A 74 5.49 -0.45 -27.88
C HIS A 74 4.35 0.33 -28.53
N SER A 75 3.40 -0.39 -29.14
CA SER A 75 2.13 0.19 -29.59
C SER A 75 1.23 0.46 -28.37
N PRO A 76 0.28 1.42 -28.47
CA PRO A 76 -0.72 1.66 -27.44
C PRO A 76 -1.48 0.38 -27.04
N GLN A 77 -1.87 -0.41 -27.99
CA GLN A 77 -2.60 -1.65 -27.77
C GLN A 77 -1.77 -2.66 -26.98
N SER A 78 -0.49 -2.88 -27.36
CA SER A 78 0.40 -3.83 -26.68
C SER A 78 0.63 -3.48 -25.23
N ILE A 79 0.80 -2.19 -24.89
CA ILE A 79 1.03 -1.77 -23.52
C ILE A 79 -0.25 -1.84 -22.68
N ASN A 80 -1.41 -1.55 -23.26
CA ASN A 80 -2.70 -1.73 -22.61
C ASN A 80 -3.01 -3.21 -22.32
N ASP A 81 -2.72 -4.10 -23.26
CA ASP A 81 -2.89 -5.54 -23.08
C ASP A 81 -1.97 -6.09 -21.98
N LEU A 82 -0.73 -5.61 -21.93
CA LEU A 82 0.21 -5.95 -20.84
C LEU A 82 -0.32 -5.48 -19.48
N LEU A 83 -0.78 -4.24 -19.38
CA LEU A 83 -1.34 -3.71 -18.13
C LEU A 83 -2.54 -4.54 -17.69
N ARG A 84 -3.50 -4.80 -18.57
CA ARG A 84 -4.69 -5.60 -18.27
C ARG A 84 -4.35 -7.01 -17.82
N SER A 85 -3.38 -7.66 -18.48
CA SER A 85 -2.93 -8.99 -18.09
C SER A 85 -2.37 -9.02 -16.66
N LEU A 86 -1.57 -8.01 -16.31
CA LEU A 86 -1.02 -7.89 -14.95
C LEU A 86 -2.08 -7.46 -13.92
N GLU A 87 -3.04 -6.62 -14.30
CA GLU A 87 -4.20 -6.31 -13.45
C GLU A 87 -4.99 -7.57 -13.12
N ILE A 88 -5.35 -8.39 -14.13
CA ILE A 88 -6.07 -9.65 -13.91
C ILE A 88 -5.28 -10.57 -12.98
N LEU A 89 -3.97 -10.72 -13.23
CA LEU A 89 -3.12 -11.55 -12.37
C LEU A 89 -3.08 -11.03 -10.93
N CYS A 90 -2.92 -9.73 -10.72
CA CYS A 90 -2.91 -9.13 -9.39
C CYS A 90 -4.28 -9.24 -8.70
N PHE A 91 -5.38 -9.06 -9.43
CA PHE A 91 -6.73 -9.23 -8.88
C PHE A 91 -7.07 -10.70 -8.55
N LEU A 92 -6.40 -11.67 -9.14
CA LEU A 92 -6.48 -13.08 -8.75
C LEU A 92 -5.58 -13.40 -7.55
N LEU A 93 -4.36 -12.86 -7.52
CA LEU A 93 -3.40 -13.12 -6.44
C LEU A 93 -3.76 -12.39 -5.15
N ALA A 94 -4.29 -11.17 -5.22
CA ALA A 94 -4.62 -10.38 -4.04
C ALA A 94 -5.63 -11.08 -3.09
N PRO A 95 -6.77 -11.61 -3.55
CA PRO A 95 -7.67 -12.36 -2.68
C PRO A 95 -7.06 -13.69 -2.20
N LEU A 96 -6.20 -14.32 -2.98
CA LEU A 96 -5.47 -15.52 -2.55
C LEU A 96 -4.53 -15.20 -1.38
N ILE A 97 -3.76 -14.12 -1.47
CA ILE A 97 -2.92 -13.61 -0.39
C ILE A 97 -3.77 -13.30 0.86
N ALA A 98 -4.89 -12.60 0.67
CA ALA A 98 -5.81 -12.29 1.77
C ALA A 98 -6.37 -13.57 2.41
N ALA A 99 -6.77 -14.54 1.63
CA ALA A 99 -7.31 -15.82 2.12
C ALA A 99 -6.27 -16.62 2.90
N ILE A 100 -5.02 -16.68 2.45
CA ILE A 100 -3.94 -17.36 3.15
C ILE A 100 -3.67 -16.69 4.50
N LEU A 101 -3.53 -15.37 4.54
CA LEU A 101 -3.30 -14.62 5.77
C LEU A 101 -4.49 -14.72 6.73
N TRP A 102 -5.71 -14.70 6.20
CA TRP A 102 -6.92 -14.90 6.99
C TRP A 102 -6.98 -16.32 7.59
N ALA A 103 -6.70 -17.34 6.81
CA ALA A 103 -6.66 -18.74 7.29
C ALA A 103 -5.58 -18.96 8.38
N CYS A 104 -4.46 -18.23 8.28
CA CYS A 104 -3.38 -18.28 9.27
C CYS A 104 -3.62 -17.38 10.49
N SER A 105 -4.68 -16.55 10.51
CA SER A 105 -4.88 -15.52 11.53
C SER A 105 -4.99 -16.06 12.95
N ASP A 106 -5.71 -17.17 13.16
CA ASP A 106 -5.87 -17.80 14.47
C ASP A 106 -4.58 -18.41 14.97
N TRP A 107 -3.83 -19.09 14.10
CA TRP A 107 -2.52 -19.65 14.41
C TRP A 107 -1.51 -18.55 14.75
N LEU A 108 -1.46 -17.48 13.95
CA LEU A 108 -0.59 -16.35 14.23
C LEU A 108 -0.93 -15.67 15.57
N ALA A 109 -2.21 -15.59 15.91
CA ALA A 109 -2.68 -14.99 17.15
C ALA A 109 -2.38 -15.88 18.38
N SER A 110 -2.44 -17.22 18.24
CA SER A 110 -2.30 -18.15 19.37
C SER A 110 -0.86 -18.55 19.65
N ASP A 111 -0.11 -18.90 18.59
CA ASP A 111 1.18 -19.58 18.76
C ASP A 111 2.37 -18.66 18.51
N TRP A 112 2.20 -17.66 17.65
CA TRP A 112 3.32 -16.82 17.25
C TRP A 112 3.38 -15.49 18.01
N LEU A 113 2.28 -14.74 18.10
CA LEU A 113 2.26 -13.40 18.73
C LEU A 113 2.17 -13.45 20.26
N LYS A 114 1.51 -14.47 20.84
CA LYS A 114 1.33 -14.66 22.30
C LYS A 114 1.09 -13.35 23.04
N ALA A 115 0.06 -12.60 22.59
CA ALA A 115 -0.31 -11.34 23.20
C ALA A 115 -0.76 -11.56 24.66
N ASP A 116 -0.19 -10.82 25.61
CA ASP A 116 -0.47 -11.00 27.03
C ASP A 116 -1.74 -10.24 27.47
N ARG A 117 -2.02 -9.08 26.87
CA ARG A 117 -3.11 -8.18 27.28
C ARG A 117 -4.27 -8.16 26.29
N LEU A 118 -4.02 -8.40 25.00
CA LEU A 118 -5.07 -8.42 23.99
C LEU A 118 -5.74 -9.77 23.91
N PRO A 119 -7.09 -9.84 23.92
CA PRO A 119 -7.82 -11.09 23.67
C PRO A 119 -7.44 -11.67 22.30
N ARG A 120 -7.26 -13.00 22.23
CA ARG A 120 -6.92 -13.71 20.98
C ARG A 120 -7.84 -13.35 19.82
N ALA A 121 -9.14 -13.24 20.10
CA ALA A 121 -10.14 -12.86 19.09
C ALA A 121 -9.85 -11.47 18.48
N VAL A 122 -9.41 -10.50 19.28
CA VAL A 122 -9.05 -9.15 18.82
C VAL A 122 -7.83 -9.20 17.91
N VAL A 123 -6.81 -9.99 18.28
CA VAL A 123 -5.59 -10.18 17.49
C VAL A 123 -5.92 -10.87 16.17
N ALA A 124 -6.68 -11.97 16.19
CA ALA A 124 -7.09 -12.69 14.98
C ALA A 124 -7.92 -11.81 14.03
N GLN A 125 -8.86 -11.03 14.56
CA GLN A 125 -9.63 -10.05 13.76
C GLN A 125 -8.71 -8.98 13.16
N ALA A 126 -7.76 -8.45 13.92
CA ALA A 126 -6.80 -7.47 13.41
C ALA A 126 -5.97 -8.04 12.25
N ILE A 127 -5.47 -9.30 12.38
CA ILE A 127 -4.73 -9.97 11.32
C ILE A 127 -5.62 -10.21 10.09
N SER A 128 -6.89 -10.58 10.28
CA SER A 128 -7.84 -10.73 9.17
C SER A 128 -8.07 -9.41 8.41
N LEU A 129 -8.18 -8.30 9.12
CA LEU A 129 -8.27 -6.98 8.50
C LEU A 129 -6.96 -6.57 7.82
N MET A 130 -5.81 -6.86 8.44
CA MET A 130 -4.50 -6.67 7.81
C MET A 130 -4.40 -7.41 6.48
N ALA A 131 -4.91 -8.63 6.39
CA ALA A 131 -4.88 -9.45 5.18
C ALA A 131 -5.50 -8.70 3.99
N VAL A 132 -6.64 -8.05 4.20
CA VAL A 132 -7.32 -7.24 3.18
C VAL A 132 -6.48 -6.01 2.80
N VAL A 133 -5.95 -5.29 3.80
CA VAL A 133 -5.10 -4.10 3.55
C VAL A 133 -3.86 -4.47 2.74
N VAL A 134 -3.25 -5.59 3.10
CA VAL A 134 -2.07 -6.14 2.43
C VAL A 134 -2.37 -6.50 0.97
N ALA A 135 -3.50 -7.14 0.70
CA ALA A 135 -3.96 -7.46 -0.65
C ALA A 135 -4.14 -6.19 -1.50
N PHE A 136 -4.74 -5.14 -0.93
CA PHE A 136 -4.86 -3.85 -1.62
C PHE A 136 -3.49 -3.21 -1.89
N ARG A 137 -2.55 -3.27 -0.94
CA ARG A 137 -1.19 -2.77 -1.13
C ARG A 137 -0.43 -3.51 -2.23
N PHE A 138 -0.67 -4.80 -2.38
CA PHE A 138 -0.10 -5.58 -3.46
C PHE A 138 -0.58 -5.06 -4.83
N VAL A 139 -1.90 -4.84 -5.00
CA VAL A 139 -2.47 -4.25 -6.22
C VAL A 139 -1.96 -2.82 -6.47
N GLU A 140 -1.77 -2.02 -5.42
CA GLU A 140 -1.20 -0.66 -5.51
C GLU A 140 0.18 -0.64 -6.20
N GLY A 141 0.96 -1.73 -6.02
CA GLY A 141 2.31 -1.88 -6.57
C GLY A 141 2.37 -1.73 -8.09
N ILE A 142 1.46 -2.37 -8.84
CA ILE A 142 1.46 -2.31 -10.30
C ILE A 142 1.19 -0.90 -10.83
N TYR A 143 0.26 -0.17 -10.24
CA TYR A 143 -0.03 1.21 -10.66
C TYR A 143 1.12 2.16 -10.32
N ARG A 144 1.77 1.95 -9.18
CA ARG A 144 3.00 2.68 -8.84
C ARG A 144 4.09 2.42 -9.88
N GLY A 145 4.36 1.16 -10.23
CA GLY A 145 5.33 0.78 -11.25
C GLY A 145 5.02 1.42 -12.60
N SER A 146 3.75 1.40 -13.02
CA SER A 146 3.28 2.03 -14.26
C SER A 146 3.56 3.54 -14.28
N LEU A 147 3.22 4.26 -13.21
CA LEU A 147 3.43 5.71 -13.12
C LEU A 147 4.91 6.10 -13.15
N PHE A 148 5.78 5.28 -12.56
CA PHE A 148 7.23 5.49 -12.63
C PHE A 148 7.75 5.29 -14.06
N GLY A 149 7.32 4.24 -14.75
CA GLY A 149 7.67 3.99 -16.15
C GLY A 149 7.15 5.08 -17.09
N LEU A 150 5.92 5.56 -16.88
CA LEU A 150 5.30 6.66 -17.63
C LEU A 150 5.87 8.04 -17.28
N GLN A 151 6.96 8.14 -16.51
CA GLN A 151 7.61 9.39 -16.10
C GLN A 151 6.67 10.34 -15.32
N LYS A 152 5.63 9.81 -14.65
CA LYS A 152 4.67 10.59 -13.84
C LYS A 152 5.07 10.67 -12.36
N GLN A 153 6.37 10.58 -12.05
CA GLN A 153 6.91 10.51 -10.69
C GLN A 153 6.57 11.73 -9.85
N VAL A 154 6.58 12.94 -10.43
CA VAL A 154 6.23 14.18 -9.71
C VAL A 154 4.78 14.13 -9.23
N TRP A 155 3.85 13.74 -10.11
CA TRP A 155 2.44 13.58 -9.75
C TRP A 155 2.26 12.49 -8.68
N TYR A 156 2.90 11.31 -8.86
CA TYR A 156 2.82 10.21 -7.91
C TYR A 156 3.29 10.63 -6.51
N ASN A 157 4.45 11.30 -6.41
CA ASN A 157 4.99 11.73 -5.12
C ASN A 157 4.10 12.79 -4.45
N GLY A 158 3.52 13.73 -5.22
CA GLY A 158 2.54 14.68 -4.70
C GLY A 158 1.27 14.00 -4.17
N ALA A 159 0.68 13.11 -4.96
CA ALA A 159 -0.49 12.32 -4.54
C ALA A 159 -0.19 11.45 -3.32
N SER A 160 0.97 10.78 -3.31
CA SER A 160 1.41 9.94 -2.19
C SER A 160 1.62 10.74 -0.90
N ALA A 161 2.16 11.95 -0.99
CA ALA A 161 2.32 12.84 0.17
C ALA A 161 0.96 13.24 0.76
N VAL A 162 0.00 13.62 -0.08
CA VAL A 162 -1.38 13.94 0.36
C VAL A 162 -2.05 12.70 0.97
N LEU A 163 -2.02 11.57 0.26
CA LEU A 163 -2.62 10.32 0.74
C LEU A 163 -1.97 9.83 2.04
N ALA A 164 -0.66 9.96 2.20
CA ALA A 164 0.03 9.62 3.45
C ALA A 164 -0.43 10.53 4.59
N THR A 165 -0.56 11.83 4.36
CA THR A 165 -1.05 12.77 5.38
C THR A 165 -2.48 12.42 5.80
N VAL A 166 -3.39 12.22 4.84
CA VAL A 166 -4.79 11.83 5.11
C VAL A 166 -4.84 10.47 5.82
N ARG A 167 -3.98 9.54 5.46
CA ARG A 167 -3.89 8.21 6.06
C ARG A 167 -3.50 8.28 7.53
N GLN A 168 -2.47 9.02 7.86
CA GLN A 168 -1.98 9.11 9.23
C GLN A 168 -2.86 10.01 10.10
N ALA A 169 -3.20 11.22 9.62
CA ALA A 169 -4.07 12.12 10.35
C ALA A 169 -5.48 11.55 10.53
N GLY A 170 -6.03 10.93 9.48
CA GLY A 170 -7.34 10.29 9.54
C GLY A 170 -7.36 9.06 10.46
N ALA A 171 -6.27 8.27 10.51
CA ALA A 171 -6.17 7.17 11.47
C ALA A 171 -6.24 7.69 12.92
N VAL A 172 -5.52 8.77 13.24
CA VAL A 172 -5.64 9.41 14.56
C VAL A 172 -7.04 9.95 14.80
N ALA A 173 -7.65 10.60 13.81
CA ALA A 173 -9.02 11.10 13.92
C ALA A 173 -10.03 9.96 14.22
N VAL A 174 -9.89 8.82 13.53
CA VAL A 174 -10.70 7.61 13.80
C VAL A 174 -10.48 7.10 15.22
N LEU A 175 -9.24 7.05 15.68
CA LEU A 175 -8.90 6.57 17.02
C LEU A 175 -9.41 7.51 18.12
N VAL A 176 -9.44 8.81 17.87
CA VAL A 176 -9.88 9.82 18.86
C VAL A 176 -11.40 9.95 18.89
N TRP A 177 -12.06 9.97 17.74
CA TRP A 177 -13.48 10.36 17.65
C TRP A 177 -14.43 9.21 17.37
N ILE A 178 -13.94 8.07 16.84
CA ILE A 178 -14.82 6.95 16.49
C ILE A 178 -14.56 5.77 17.43
N SER A 179 -13.36 5.21 17.45
CA SER A 179 -13.04 4.06 18.29
C SER A 179 -11.52 3.88 18.46
N PRO A 180 -11.00 3.84 19.70
CA PRO A 180 -9.58 3.63 19.99
C PRO A 180 -9.22 2.13 19.90
N THR A 181 -9.54 1.48 18.79
CA THR A 181 -9.31 0.05 18.58
C THR A 181 -8.42 -0.20 17.37
N ILE A 182 -7.66 -1.30 17.42
CA ILE A 182 -6.79 -1.71 16.30
C ILE A 182 -7.61 -2.10 15.05
N GLN A 183 -8.83 -2.60 15.24
CA GLN A 183 -9.74 -2.89 14.14
C GLN A 183 -10.14 -1.62 13.39
N ALA A 184 -10.52 -0.56 14.11
CA ALA A 184 -10.86 0.73 13.52
C ALA A 184 -9.67 1.33 12.75
N PHE A 185 -8.45 1.19 13.27
CA PHE A 185 -7.23 1.56 12.58
C PHE A 185 -7.08 0.81 11.24
N PHE A 186 -7.19 -0.53 11.22
CA PHE A 186 -7.03 -1.30 9.99
C PHE A 186 -8.18 -1.12 9.00
N LEU A 187 -9.40 -0.88 9.46
CA LEU A 187 -10.53 -0.52 8.58
C LEU A 187 -10.23 0.80 7.85
N TRP A 188 -9.73 1.81 8.57
CA TRP A 188 -9.30 3.07 7.96
C TRP A 188 -8.17 2.87 6.95
N GLN A 189 -7.15 2.06 7.30
CA GLN A 189 -6.05 1.72 6.39
C GLN A 189 -6.56 1.04 5.12
N GLY A 190 -7.51 0.10 5.25
CA GLY A 190 -8.14 -0.59 4.13
C GLY A 190 -8.91 0.37 3.22
N PHE A 191 -9.73 1.23 3.80
CA PHE A 191 -10.46 2.26 3.06
C PHE A 191 -9.51 3.15 2.26
N LEU A 192 -8.46 3.68 2.91
CA LEU A 192 -7.47 4.53 2.23
C LEU A 192 -6.62 3.77 1.19
N SER A 193 -6.39 2.48 1.37
CA SER A 193 -5.72 1.68 0.34
C SER A 193 -6.60 1.51 -0.89
N LEU A 194 -7.89 1.28 -0.72
CA LEU A 194 -8.85 1.23 -1.83
C LEU A 194 -8.90 2.58 -2.58
N VAL A 195 -9.02 3.69 -1.85
CA VAL A 195 -8.99 5.04 -2.44
C VAL A 195 -7.69 5.27 -3.22
N THR A 196 -6.55 4.83 -2.65
CA THR A 196 -5.25 4.94 -3.31
C THR A 196 -5.22 4.17 -4.64
N ILE A 197 -5.71 2.92 -4.65
CA ILE A 197 -5.80 2.10 -5.88
C ILE A 197 -6.62 2.85 -6.94
N VAL A 198 -7.81 3.35 -6.58
CA VAL A 198 -8.68 4.07 -7.52
C VAL A 198 -7.99 5.30 -8.10
N VAL A 199 -7.37 6.11 -7.25
CA VAL A 199 -6.65 7.34 -7.67
C VAL A 199 -5.47 7.02 -8.60
N LEU A 200 -4.67 5.99 -8.25
CA LEU A 200 -3.52 5.60 -9.08
C LEU A 200 -3.96 4.95 -10.39
N ALA A 201 -4.97 4.06 -10.35
CA ALA A 201 -5.52 3.40 -11.53
C ALA A 201 -6.07 4.44 -12.53
N GLN A 202 -6.92 5.37 -12.07
CA GLN A 202 -7.43 6.46 -12.91
C GLN A 202 -6.30 7.24 -13.57
N LYS A 203 -5.22 7.51 -12.83
CA LYS A 203 -4.08 8.26 -13.38
C LYS A 203 -3.30 7.46 -14.41
N VAL A 204 -3.14 6.15 -14.21
CA VAL A 204 -2.47 5.27 -15.18
C VAL A 204 -3.30 5.21 -16.45
N HIS A 205 -4.58 4.87 -16.35
CA HIS A 205 -5.47 4.75 -17.52
C HIS A 205 -5.61 6.09 -18.27
N SER A 206 -5.69 7.22 -17.57
CA SER A 206 -5.71 8.55 -18.23
C SER A 206 -4.40 8.96 -18.90
N ALA A 207 -3.30 8.28 -18.58
CA ALA A 207 -1.98 8.55 -19.16
C ALA A 207 -1.63 7.65 -20.35
N LEU A 208 -2.40 6.59 -20.55
CA LEU A 208 -2.30 5.70 -21.70
C LEU A 208 -3.30 6.16 -22.78
N PRO A 209 -2.93 6.12 -24.08
CA PRO A 209 -3.86 6.37 -25.15
C PRO A 209 -4.88 5.21 -25.24
N GLU A 210 -6.09 5.55 -25.69
CA GLU A 210 -7.15 4.59 -26.00
C GLU A 210 -6.78 3.71 -27.19
#